data_de4423c87e2a7dd6ce266574743b2fdb
#
_entry.id   de4423c87e2a7dd6ce266574743b2fdb
#
_cell.length_a   1.000
_cell.length_b   1.000
_cell.length_c   1.000
_cell.angle_alpha   90.00
_cell.angle_beta   90.00
_cell.angle_gamma   90.00
#
_symmetry.space_group_name_H-M   'P 1'
#
loop_
_entity.id
_entity.type
_entity.pdbx_description
1 polymer ?
#
loop_
_entity_poly.entity_id
_entity_poly.type
_entity_poly.pdbx_seq_one_letter_code
_entity_poly.pdbx_strand_id
1 'polypeptide(L)'
;MAEQQPQLVDGEGVVDANSNQINVSTKKNPNFYVFLGKKYLEANEEVELHALGNAVSISVIAAENLVRNNYATFSEIKTKTITVQGNRGDSKKAKLFITLRRSPDFFENMEKFNKVREENEAIQKRVEAANSAAVTAQ
;
A
#
# COMPACT_ATOMS: atom_id res chain seq x y z
N MET A 1 -13.52 17.41 20.58
CA MET A 1 -13.24 16.09 21.14
C MET A 1 -12.41 15.30 20.16
N ALA A 2 -11.21 15.00 20.56
CA ALA A 2 -10.37 14.14 19.73
C ALA A 2 -10.88 12.72 19.86
N GLU A 3 -11.58 12.24 18.86
CA GLU A 3 -11.84 10.81 18.76
C GLU A 3 -10.51 10.14 18.50
N GLN A 4 -10.14 9.25 19.40
CA GLN A 4 -8.98 8.41 19.15
C GLN A 4 -9.32 7.49 17.99
N GLN A 5 -8.80 7.84 16.82
CA GLN A 5 -8.87 6.92 15.69
C GLN A 5 -7.98 5.72 15.99
N PRO A 6 -8.45 4.50 15.69
CA PRO A 6 -7.59 3.35 15.82
C PRO A 6 -6.34 3.57 14.98
N GLN A 7 -5.18 3.49 15.60
CA GLN A 7 -3.93 3.66 14.88
C GLN A 7 -3.66 2.41 14.07
N LEU A 8 -3.40 2.61 12.78
CA LEU A 8 -2.85 1.56 11.96
C LEU A 8 -1.48 1.19 12.50
N VAL A 9 -1.32 -0.05 12.88
CA VAL A 9 0.00 -0.56 13.25
C VAL A 9 0.79 -0.70 11.96
N ASP A 10 1.95 -0.04 11.90
CA ASP A 10 2.83 -0.09 10.73
C ASP A 10 3.07 -1.53 10.29
N GLY A 11 2.72 -1.81 9.06
CA GLY A 11 3.06 -3.05 8.39
C GLY A 11 2.15 -4.24 8.68
N GLU A 12 1.05 -4.08 9.40
CA GLU A 12 0.14 -5.20 9.69
C GLU A 12 -1.05 -5.31 8.75
N GLY A 13 -1.20 -4.38 7.82
CA GLY A 13 -2.25 -4.46 6.82
C GLY A 13 -3.66 -4.24 7.33
N VAL A 14 -3.80 -3.66 8.50
CA VAL A 14 -5.11 -3.33 9.05
C VAL A 14 -5.64 -2.08 8.36
N VAL A 15 -6.79 -2.20 7.71
CA VAL A 15 -7.46 -1.09 7.07
C VAL A 15 -8.53 -0.57 8.01
N ASP A 16 -8.36 0.67 8.46
CA ASP A 16 -9.37 1.37 9.24
C ASP A 16 -10.30 2.10 8.28
N ALA A 17 -11.58 1.75 8.29
CA ALA A 17 -12.58 2.35 7.42
C ALA A 17 -12.75 3.86 7.65
N ASN A 18 -12.34 4.37 8.80
CA ASN A 18 -12.44 5.77 9.15
C ASN A 18 -11.17 6.57 8.86
N SER A 19 -10.13 5.92 8.40
CA SER A 19 -8.86 6.56 8.07
C SER A 19 -8.54 6.39 6.59
N ASN A 20 -7.96 7.42 6.00
CA ASN A 20 -7.43 7.37 4.65
C ASN A 20 -5.90 7.58 4.64
N GLN A 21 -5.26 7.50 5.79
CA GLN A 21 -3.83 7.73 5.92
C GLN A 21 -3.07 6.42 6.08
N ILE A 22 -2.05 6.24 5.27
CA ILE A 22 -1.13 5.11 5.37
C ILE A 22 0.24 5.64 5.80
N ASN A 23 0.75 5.16 6.92
CA ASN A 23 2.11 5.47 7.36
C ASN A 23 3.08 4.46 6.75
N VAL A 24 3.94 4.95 5.88
CA VAL A 24 4.90 4.12 5.15
C VAL A 24 6.17 3.95 5.98
N SER A 25 6.60 2.71 6.16
CA SER A 25 7.75 2.33 6.94
C SER A 25 8.76 1.59 6.06
N THR A 26 10.03 1.55 6.47
CA THR A 26 11.05 0.76 5.80
C THR A 26 10.95 -0.75 6.10
N LYS A 27 10.07 -1.15 7.02
CA LYS A 27 9.90 -2.55 7.41
C LYS A 27 9.23 -3.41 6.36
N LYS A 28 8.48 -2.80 5.44
CA LYS A 28 7.76 -3.50 4.38
C LYS A 28 8.20 -3.00 3.02
N ASN A 29 8.07 -3.85 2.01
CA ASN A 29 8.42 -3.49 0.65
C ASN A 29 7.32 -2.63 0.00
N PRO A 30 7.62 -1.97 -1.14
CA PRO A 30 6.61 -1.14 -1.81
C PRO A 30 5.33 -1.89 -2.22
N ASN A 31 5.43 -3.15 -2.58
CA ASN A 31 4.26 -3.94 -2.99
C ASN A 31 3.23 -4.07 -1.87
N PHE A 32 3.68 -4.14 -0.62
CA PHE A 32 2.80 -4.14 0.53
C PHE A 32 1.94 -2.87 0.57
N TYR A 33 2.55 -1.71 0.31
CA TYR A 33 1.84 -0.43 0.32
C TYR A 33 0.98 -0.23 -0.93
N VAL A 34 1.33 -0.84 -2.05
CA VAL A 34 0.44 -0.90 -3.22
C VAL A 34 -0.83 -1.66 -2.86
N PHE A 35 -0.70 -2.79 -2.22
CA PHE A 35 -1.84 -3.58 -1.75
C PHE A 35 -2.72 -2.77 -0.78
N LEU A 36 -2.11 -2.14 0.23
CA LEU A 36 -2.84 -1.29 1.17
C LEU A 36 -3.52 -0.12 0.46
N GLY A 37 -2.84 0.51 -0.48
CA GLY A 37 -3.39 1.60 -1.26
C GLY A 37 -4.66 1.20 -2.01
N LYS A 38 -4.66 0.03 -2.62
CA LYS A 38 -5.86 -0.52 -3.27
C LYS A 38 -7.00 -0.72 -2.28
N LYS A 39 -6.70 -1.27 -1.10
CA LYS A 39 -7.70 -1.47 -0.05
C LYS A 39 -8.29 -0.16 0.44
N TYR A 40 -7.45 0.84 0.66
CA TYR A 40 -7.90 2.16 1.11
C TYR A 40 -8.71 2.89 0.04
N LEU A 41 -8.30 2.79 -1.23
CA LEU A 41 -9.03 3.42 -2.34
C LEU A 41 -10.36 2.71 -2.63
N GLU A 42 -10.48 1.45 -2.28
CA GLU A 42 -11.75 0.74 -2.37
C GLU A 42 -12.80 1.31 -1.39
N ALA A 43 -12.33 1.70 -0.21
CA ALA A 43 -13.19 2.25 0.85
C ALA A 43 -13.30 3.77 0.81
N ASN A 44 -12.34 4.48 0.25
CA ASN A 44 -12.24 5.94 0.26
C ASN A 44 -11.90 6.46 -1.13
N GLU A 45 -12.39 7.66 -1.46
CA GLU A 45 -12.03 8.30 -2.74
C GLU A 45 -10.58 8.76 -2.78
N GLU A 46 -9.99 9.04 -1.63
CA GLU A 46 -8.62 9.52 -1.53
C GLU A 46 -7.86 8.71 -0.47
N VAL A 47 -6.56 8.58 -0.68
CA VAL A 47 -5.64 8.00 0.29
C VAL A 47 -4.41 8.89 0.39
N GLU A 48 -3.89 9.05 1.60
CA GLU A 48 -2.68 9.81 1.87
C GLU A 48 -1.56 8.86 2.31
N LEU A 49 -0.43 8.91 1.62
CA LEU A 49 0.78 8.20 2.01
C LEU A 49 1.69 9.16 2.76
N HIS A 50 2.05 8.82 3.98
CA HIS A 50 2.96 9.60 4.82
C HIS A 50 4.24 8.83 5.01
N ALA A 51 5.35 9.41 4.65
CA ALA A 51 6.66 8.77 4.75
C ALA A 51 7.70 9.71 5.34
N LEU A 52 8.53 9.17 6.21
CA LEU A 52 9.57 9.92 6.90
C LEU A 52 10.93 9.32 6.57
N GLY A 53 11.87 10.19 6.20
CA GLY A 53 13.27 9.81 6.00
C GLY A 53 13.43 8.71 4.94
N ASN A 54 14.01 7.61 5.33
CA ASN A 54 14.29 6.49 4.42
C ASN A 54 13.04 5.83 3.81
N ALA A 55 11.87 6.05 4.41
CA ALA A 55 10.61 5.51 3.88
C ALA A 55 10.08 6.32 2.69
N VAL A 56 10.63 7.50 2.43
CA VAL A 56 10.17 8.37 1.32
C VAL A 56 10.26 7.64 -0.02
N SER A 57 11.36 6.96 -0.30
CA SER A 57 11.53 6.26 -1.57
C SER A 57 10.50 5.14 -1.73
N ILE A 58 10.18 4.43 -0.67
CA ILE A 58 9.17 3.35 -0.69
C ILE A 58 7.80 3.92 -1.02
N SER A 59 7.44 5.05 -0.42
CA SER A 59 6.15 5.70 -0.69
C SER A 59 6.03 6.17 -2.14
N VAL A 60 7.11 6.70 -2.71
CA VAL A 60 7.14 7.15 -4.10
C VAL A 60 6.96 5.97 -5.06
N ILE A 61 7.66 4.86 -4.82
CA ILE A 61 7.53 3.66 -5.64
C ILE A 61 6.11 3.11 -5.59
N ALA A 62 5.53 3.04 -4.39
CA ALA A 62 4.16 2.53 -4.23
C ALA A 62 3.13 3.45 -4.91
N ALA A 63 3.25 4.77 -4.72
CA ALA A 63 2.34 5.74 -5.32
C ALA A 63 2.44 5.73 -6.84
N GLU A 64 3.64 5.71 -7.38
CA GLU A 64 3.87 5.67 -8.83
C GLU A 64 3.29 4.39 -9.43
N ASN A 65 3.45 3.27 -8.76
CA ASN A 65 2.88 2.00 -9.20
C ASN A 65 1.36 2.08 -9.32
N LEU A 66 0.69 2.61 -8.30
CA LEU A 66 -0.76 2.77 -8.30
C LEU A 66 -1.25 3.68 -9.43
N VAL A 67 -0.52 4.76 -9.69
CA VAL A 67 -0.88 5.70 -10.76
C VAL A 67 -0.61 5.11 -12.14
N ARG A 68 0.55 4.48 -12.32
CA ARG A 68 0.93 3.86 -13.59
C ARG A 68 -0.04 2.75 -14.01
N ASN A 69 -0.58 2.03 -13.06
CA ASN A 69 -1.53 0.95 -13.32
C ASN A 69 -3.00 1.39 -13.29
N ASN A 70 -3.25 2.69 -13.30
CA ASN A 70 -4.58 3.30 -13.36
C ASN A 70 -5.50 2.97 -12.17
N TYR A 71 -4.93 2.75 -10.99
CA TYR A 71 -5.71 2.65 -9.76
C TYR A 71 -5.94 4.00 -9.10
N ALA A 72 -5.03 4.95 -9.35
CA ALA A 72 -5.08 6.26 -8.73
C ALA A 72 -4.54 7.35 -9.64
N THR A 73 -4.84 8.59 -9.29
CA THR A 73 -4.23 9.77 -9.87
C THR A 73 -3.57 10.58 -8.76
N PHE A 74 -2.49 11.29 -9.08
CA PHE A 74 -1.87 12.19 -8.11
C PHE A 74 -2.77 13.40 -7.88
N SER A 75 -3.15 13.64 -6.63
CA SER A 75 -3.92 14.81 -6.25
C SER A 75 -3.02 15.90 -5.69
N GLU A 76 -2.13 15.54 -4.77
CA GLU A 76 -1.26 16.52 -4.12
C GLU A 76 0.01 15.83 -3.61
N ILE A 77 1.11 16.56 -3.66
CA ILE A 77 2.37 16.13 -3.06
C ILE A 77 2.88 17.30 -2.22
N LYS A 78 3.12 17.03 -0.94
CA LYS A 78 3.68 18.00 0.00
C LYS A 78 4.94 17.46 0.63
N THR A 79 5.87 18.33 0.90
CA THR A 79 7.10 17.99 1.61
C THR A 79 7.25 18.88 2.84
N LYS A 80 7.87 18.33 3.86
CA LYS A 80 8.15 19.05 5.10
C LYS A 80 9.44 18.50 5.69
N THR A 81 10.22 19.38 6.31
CA THR A 81 11.37 18.96 7.12
C THR A 81 10.94 18.97 8.58
N ILE A 82 11.13 17.85 9.26
CA ILE A 82 10.83 17.75 10.68
C ILE A 82 12.10 17.48 11.47
N THR A 83 12.11 17.91 12.71
CA THR A 83 13.21 17.65 13.63
C THR A 83 12.88 16.43 14.47
N VAL A 84 13.77 15.43 14.44
CA VAL A 84 13.61 14.20 15.21
C VAL A 84 14.65 14.21 16.32
N GLN A 85 14.19 14.06 17.56
CA GLN A 85 15.08 13.97 18.72
C GLN A 85 15.66 12.56 18.81
N GLY A 86 16.99 12.50 18.92
CA GLY A 86 17.71 11.25 19.05
C GLY A 86 18.69 11.28 20.20
N ASN A 87 19.26 10.11 20.52
CA ASN A 87 20.23 9.96 21.61
C ASN A 87 21.53 10.74 21.39
N ARG A 88 21.82 11.10 20.14
CA ARG A 88 23.03 11.85 19.77
C ARG A 88 22.74 13.30 19.37
N GLY A 89 21.56 13.80 19.75
CA GLY A 89 21.12 15.14 19.38
C GLY A 89 19.99 15.08 18.34
N ASP A 90 19.54 16.26 17.93
CA ASP A 90 18.44 16.39 16.99
C ASP A 90 18.93 16.20 15.56
N SER A 91 18.15 15.49 14.76
CA SER A 91 18.40 15.36 13.33
C SER A 91 17.18 15.83 12.54
N LYS A 92 17.44 16.36 11.36
CA LYS A 92 16.37 16.79 10.46
C LYS A 92 16.09 15.68 9.46
N LYS A 93 14.80 15.38 9.27
CA LYS A 93 14.36 14.39 8.29
C LYS A 93 13.31 14.97 7.38
N ALA A 94 13.34 14.55 6.12
CA ALA A 94 12.31 14.89 5.18
C ALA A 94 11.06 14.05 5.46
N LYS A 95 9.90 14.70 5.41
CA LYS A 95 8.61 14.03 5.45
C LYS A 95 7.88 14.32 4.15
N LEU A 96 7.36 13.27 3.52
CA LEU A 96 6.63 13.36 2.26
C LEU A 96 5.17 12.95 2.49
N PHE A 97 4.27 13.75 1.96
CA PHE A 97 2.83 13.49 1.96
C PHE A 97 2.39 13.36 0.50
N ILE A 98 1.88 12.20 0.12
CA ILE A 98 1.34 11.98 -1.22
C ILE A 98 -0.15 11.70 -1.08
N THR A 99 -0.98 12.54 -1.69
CA THR A 99 -2.42 12.32 -1.75
C THR A 99 -2.76 11.75 -3.12
N LEU A 100 -3.35 10.57 -3.11
CA LEU A 100 -3.81 9.89 -4.31
C LEU A 100 -5.33 9.86 -4.30
N ARG A 101 -5.92 10.12 -5.47
CA ARG A 101 -7.36 10.02 -5.67
C ARG A 101 -7.66 8.77 -6.47
N ARG A 102 -8.76 8.09 -6.13
CA ARG A 102 -9.24 6.95 -6.89
C ARG A 102 -9.41 7.33 -8.36
N SER A 103 -8.85 6.52 -9.28
CA SER A 103 -9.04 6.76 -10.70
C SER A 103 -10.48 6.41 -11.11
N PRO A 104 -10.99 7.01 -12.22
CA PRO A 104 -12.31 6.64 -12.73
C PRO A 104 -12.43 5.16 -13.07
N ASP A 105 -11.33 4.51 -13.42
CA ASP A 105 -11.29 3.10 -13.83
C ASP A 105 -10.91 2.16 -12.69
N PHE A 106 -10.87 2.65 -11.45
CA PHE A 106 -10.40 1.88 -10.29
C PHE A 106 -11.13 0.55 -10.14
N PHE A 107 -12.46 0.58 -10.09
CA PHE A 107 -13.25 -0.63 -9.84
C PHE A 107 -13.16 -1.62 -10.99
N GLU A 108 -13.12 -1.14 -12.23
CA GLU A 108 -12.90 -1.98 -13.39
C GLU A 108 -11.54 -2.67 -13.34
N ASN A 109 -10.50 -1.92 -13.01
CA ASN A 109 -9.15 -2.45 -12.88
C ASN A 109 -9.02 -3.44 -11.72
N MET A 110 -9.69 -3.17 -10.60
CA MET A 110 -9.72 -4.09 -9.46
C MET A 110 -10.42 -5.40 -9.81
N GLU A 111 -11.50 -5.34 -10.57
CA GLU A 111 -12.19 -6.54 -11.03
C GLU A 111 -11.29 -7.39 -11.92
N LYS A 112 -10.60 -6.79 -12.87
CA LYS A 112 -9.63 -7.47 -13.74
C LYS A 112 -8.49 -8.10 -12.92
N PHE A 113 -7.97 -7.36 -11.97
CA PHE A 113 -6.92 -7.85 -11.09
C PHE A 113 -7.36 -9.06 -10.27
N ASN A 114 -8.53 -9.00 -9.67
CA ASN A 114 -9.07 -10.09 -8.88
C ASN A 114 -9.32 -11.34 -9.74
N LYS A 115 -9.81 -11.15 -10.95
CA LYS A 115 -10.05 -12.25 -11.89
C LYS A 115 -8.74 -12.96 -12.28
N VAL A 116 -7.72 -12.20 -12.62
CA VAL A 116 -6.40 -12.77 -12.94
C VAL A 116 -5.81 -13.49 -11.72
N ARG A 117 -5.95 -12.90 -10.53
CA ARG A 117 -5.47 -13.54 -9.30
C ARG A 117 -6.18 -14.87 -9.05
N GLU A 118 -7.50 -14.93 -9.22
CA GLU A 118 -8.27 -16.17 -9.06
C GLU A 118 -7.85 -17.23 -10.08
N GLU A 119 -7.64 -16.84 -11.33
CA GLU A 119 -7.15 -17.74 -12.37
C GLU A 119 -5.76 -18.27 -12.03
N ASN A 120 -4.86 -17.42 -11.55
CA ASN A 120 -3.53 -17.83 -11.16
C ASN A 120 -3.55 -18.78 -9.96
N GLU A 121 -4.39 -18.52 -8.97
CA GLU A 121 -4.57 -19.41 -7.82
C GLU A 121 -5.12 -20.76 -8.24
N ALA A 122 -6.05 -20.80 -9.17
CA ALA A 122 -6.62 -22.05 -9.71
C ALA A 122 -5.55 -22.86 -10.46
N ILE A 123 -4.72 -22.19 -11.27
CA ILE A 123 -3.62 -22.82 -11.98
C ILE A 123 -2.59 -23.38 -10.98
N GLN A 124 -2.24 -22.61 -9.96
CA GLN A 124 -1.30 -23.03 -8.93
C GLN A 124 -1.79 -24.27 -8.20
N LYS A 125 -3.07 -24.31 -7.83
CA LYS A 125 -3.66 -25.47 -7.18
C LYS A 125 -3.62 -26.72 -8.08
N ARG A 126 -3.87 -26.56 -9.39
CA ARG A 126 -3.77 -27.65 -10.34
C ARG A 126 -2.34 -28.20 -10.45
N VAL A 127 -1.37 -27.30 -10.50
CA VAL A 127 0.04 -27.65 -10.57
C VAL A 127 0.45 -28.41 -9.30
N GLU A 128 0.08 -27.92 -8.13
CA GLU A 128 0.35 -28.57 -6.85
C GLU A 128 -0.29 -29.95 -6.76
N ALA A 129 -1.56 -30.07 -7.19
CA ALA A 129 -2.26 -31.35 -7.21
C ALA A 129 -1.60 -32.35 -8.17
N ALA A 130 -1.19 -31.90 -9.36
CA ALA A 130 -0.51 -32.74 -10.32
C ALA A 130 0.88 -33.20 -9.79
N ASN A 131 1.62 -32.30 -9.17
CA ASN A 131 2.92 -32.64 -8.57
C ASN A 131 2.77 -33.61 -7.41
N SER A 132 1.76 -33.41 -6.56
CA SER A 132 1.46 -34.29 -5.45
C SER A 132 1.06 -35.70 -5.93
N ALA A 133 0.22 -35.79 -6.95
CA ALA A 133 -0.20 -37.06 -7.56
C ALA A 133 1.01 -37.79 -8.22
N ALA A 134 1.90 -37.05 -8.88
CA ALA A 134 3.11 -37.61 -9.49
C ALA A 134 4.07 -38.18 -8.43
N VAL A 135 4.21 -37.52 -7.28
CA VAL A 135 5.03 -38.01 -6.19
C VAL A 135 4.45 -39.25 -5.54
N THR A 136 3.12 -39.34 -5.41
CA THR A 136 2.45 -40.52 -4.82
C THR A 136 2.40 -41.72 -5.75
N ALA A 137 2.52 -41.53 -7.05
CA ALA A 137 2.49 -42.61 -8.05
C ALA A 137 3.81 -43.37 -8.23
N GLN A 138 4.87 -42.96 -7.54
CA GLN A 138 6.18 -43.66 -7.60
C GLN A 138 6.30 -44.73 -6.55
#